data_d28d0780458a76b743bc7fe38746970b
#
_entry.id   d28d0780458a76b743bc7fe38746970b
#
_cell.length_a   1.000
_cell.length_b   1.000
_cell.length_c   1.000
_cell.angle_alpha   90.00
_cell.angle_beta   90.00
_cell.angle_gamma   90.00
#
_symmetry.space_group_name_H-M   'P 1'
#
loop_
_entity.id
_entity.type
_entity.pdbx_description
1 polymer ?
#
loop_
_entity_poly.entity_id
_entity_poly.type
_entity_poly.pdbx_seq_one_letter_code
_entity_poly.pdbx_strand_id
1 'polypeptide(L)'
;MHVAVVYNKDRGGTINVFGIQNREWYSQETIDLVIKSLEEGGHSVELIPADRTLLTRLKKFLPKLSTRRPNGIVLNIALGVQGKCRYTHVPALLEVAGIPYTGSSPQGHTLALDKVITKQLLMASNLPTPGYRVYYSPDIDAPHLKFPIIVKPRGE
;
A
#
# COMPACT_ATOMS: atom_id res chain seq x y z
N MET A 1 -9.53 13.70 -16.69
CA MET A 1 -8.74 12.48 -16.96
C MET A 1 -9.44 11.27 -16.36
N HIS A 2 -9.06 10.05 -16.77
CA HIS A 2 -9.58 8.84 -16.13
C HIS A 2 -8.77 8.53 -14.86
N VAL A 3 -9.45 8.33 -13.73
CA VAL A 3 -8.83 7.99 -12.46
C VAL A 3 -9.43 6.68 -11.93
N ALA A 4 -8.64 5.63 -11.91
CA ALA A 4 -9.04 4.37 -11.30
C ALA A 4 -8.64 4.39 -9.81
N VAL A 5 -9.61 4.38 -8.92
CA VAL A 5 -9.36 4.28 -7.47
C VAL A 5 -9.24 2.81 -7.11
N VAL A 6 -8.02 2.37 -6.82
CA VAL A 6 -7.74 0.97 -6.46
C VAL A 6 -7.71 0.83 -4.94
N TYR A 7 -8.55 -0.03 -4.41
CA TYR A 7 -8.81 -0.18 -2.98
C TYR A 7 -8.91 -1.64 -2.54
N ASN A 8 -8.84 -1.87 -1.24
CA ASN A 8 -9.16 -3.18 -0.66
C ASN A 8 -10.67 -3.30 -0.46
N LYS A 9 -11.28 -4.21 -1.18
CA LYS A 9 -12.62 -4.67 -0.86
C LYS A 9 -12.55 -5.60 0.34
N ASP A 10 -13.52 -5.51 1.26
CA ASP A 10 -13.58 -6.36 2.43
C ASP A 10 -13.36 -7.83 2.06
N ARG A 11 -12.37 -8.47 2.69
CA ARG A 11 -11.99 -9.89 2.60
C ARG A 11 -12.03 -10.54 1.21
N GLY A 12 -12.26 -9.77 0.16
CA GLY A 12 -12.36 -10.30 -1.20
C GLY A 12 -11.01 -10.49 -1.86
N GLY A 13 -10.91 -11.48 -2.74
CA GLY A 13 -9.77 -11.67 -3.63
C GLY A 13 -8.76 -12.73 -3.21
N THR A 14 -8.82 -13.28 -2.00
CA THR A 14 -7.97 -14.42 -1.61
C THR A 14 -8.48 -15.72 -2.24
N ILE A 15 -7.61 -16.45 -2.92
CA ILE A 15 -7.91 -17.81 -3.43
C ILE A 15 -7.84 -18.81 -2.29
N ASN A 16 -6.82 -18.65 -1.44
CA ASN A 16 -6.61 -19.44 -0.24
C ASN A 16 -5.91 -18.57 0.80
N VAL A 17 -5.87 -19.05 2.04
CA VAL A 17 -5.17 -18.39 3.12
C VAL A 17 -3.70 -18.79 3.06
N PHE A 18 -2.88 -17.95 2.44
CA PHE A 18 -1.44 -18.08 2.43
C PHE A 18 -0.80 -16.83 3.03
N GLY A 19 -0.11 -17.02 4.15
CA GLY A 19 0.51 -15.91 4.88
C GLY A 19 -0.50 -15.06 5.66
N ILE A 20 -0.09 -13.85 6.01
CA ILE A 20 -0.89 -12.93 6.82
C ILE A 20 -1.92 -12.25 5.91
N GLN A 21 -3.20 -12.39 6.26
CA GLN A 21 -4.27 -11.65 5.58
C GLN A 21 -4.20 -10.17 5.94
N ASN A 22 -4.53 -9.32 4.96
CA ASN A 22 -4.75 -7.92 5.24
C ASN A 22 -6.04 -7.75 6.05
N ARG A 23 -5.96 -6.95 7.11
CA ARG A 23 -7.10 -6.61 7.97
C ARG A 23 -7.47 -5.14 7.90
N GLU A 24 -6.76 -4.38 7.09
CA GLU A 24 -6.92 -2.94 6.97
C GLU A 24 -7.73 -2.61 5.71
N TRP A 25 -8.74 -1.78 5.85
CA TRP A 25 -9.56 -1.25 4.75
C TRP A 25 -10.09 0.13 5.13
N TYR A 26 -10.40 0.89 4.13
CA TYR A 26 -11.10 2.16 4.33
C TYR A 26 -12.61 1.94 4.45
N SER A 27 -13.28 2.75 5.27
CA SER A 27 -14.74 2.73 5.34
C SER A 27 -15.35 3.16 4.00
N GLN A 28 -16.57 2.72 3.72
CA GLN A 28 -17.27 3.12 2.50
C GLN A 28 -17.42 4.65 2.41
N GLU A 29 -17.70 5.31 3.53
CA GLU A 29 -17.78 6.78 3.61
C GLU A 29 -16.49 7.46 3.15
N THR A 30 -15.33 6.94 3.57
CA THR A 30 -14.02 7.47 3.15
C THR A 30 -13.83 7.30 1.64
N ILE A 31 -14.20 6.15 1.11
CA ILE A 31 -14.11 5.85 -0.33
C ILE A 31 -15.03 6.76 -1.12
N ASP A 32 -16.27 6.96 -0.67
CA ASP A 32 -17.25 7.82 -1.32
C ASP A 32 -16.78 9.30 -1.34
N LEU A 33 -16.16 9.77 -0.27
CA LEU A 33 -15.55 11.11 -0.22
C LEU A 33 -14.42 11.26 -1.25
N VAL A 34 -13.56 10.25 -1.39
CA VAL A 34 -12.48 10.26 -2.38
C VAL A 34 -13.06 10.31 -3.80
N ILE A 35 -14.05 9.47 -4.11
CA ILE A 35 -14.70 9.44 -5.42
C ILE A 35 -15.32 10.81 -5.73
N LYS A 36 -16.15 11.31 -4.81
CA LYS A 36 -16.84 12.60 -4.95
C LYS A 36 -15.85 13.74 -5.22
N SER A 37 -14.75 13.80 -4.44
CA SER A 37 -13.75 14.86 -4.61
C SER A 37 -13.07 14.80 -5.99
N LEU A 38 -12.83 13.62 -6.52
CA LEU A 38 -12.24 13.44 -7.84
C LEU A 38 -13.24 13.81 -8.96
N GLU A 39 -14.52 13.44 -8.80
CA GLU A 39 -15.57 13.78 -9.76
C GLU A 39 -15.85 15.31 -9.79
N GLU A 40 -15.88 15.96 -8.63
CA GLU A 40 -15.95 17.42 -8.51
C GLU A 40 -14.74 18.12 -9.16
N GLY A 41 -13.58 17.46 -9.16
CA GLY A 41 -12.39 17.87 -9.91
C GLY A 41 -12.47 17.67 -11.42
N GLY A 42 -13.60 17.18 -11.94
CA GLY A 42 -13.83 16.97 -13.39
C GLY A 42 -13.15 15.70 -13.92
N HIS A 43 -12.90 14.70 -13.08
CA HIS A 43 -12.34 13.42 -13.48
C HIS A 43 -13.43 12.38 -13.72
N SER A 44 -13.17 11.46 -14.67
CA SER A 44 -13.96 10.23 -14.80
C SER A 44 -13.39 9.18 -13.87
N VAL A 45 -14.17 8.73 -12.89
CA VAL A 45 -13.69 7.87 -11.79
C VAL A 45 -14.30 6.48 -11.88
N GLU A 46 -13.50 5.45 -11.65
CA GLU A 46 -13.97 4.08 -11.43
C GLU A 46 -13.31 3.48 -10.20
N LEU A 47 -14.13 2.87 -9.33
CA LEU A 47 -13.67 2.16 -8.15
C LEU A 47 -13.36 0.71 -8.50
N ILE A 48 -12.11 0.31 -8.36
CA ILE A 48 -11.62 -1.02 -8.78
C ILE A 48 -11.00 -1.76 -7.59
N PRO A 49 -11.51 -2.94 -7.23
CA PRO A 49 -10.92 -3.72 -6.15
C PRO A 49 -9.53 -4.26 -6.51
N ALA A 50 -8.63 -4.27 -5.55
CA ALA A 50 -7.27 -4.81 -5.65
C ALA A 50 -7.27 -6.33 -5.55
N ASP A 51 -8.01 -7.00 -6.44
CA ASP A 51 -8.12 -8.45 -6.51
C ASP A 51 -7.50 -9.01 -7.81
N ARG A 52 -7.72 -10.30 -8.06
CA ARG A 52 -7.22 -10.99 -9.26
C ARG A 52 -7.71 -10.39 -10.58
N THR A 53 -8.78 -9.63 -10.57
CA THR A 53 -9.37 -9.02 -11.76
C THR A 53 -8.84 -7.61 -12.03
N LEU A 54 -7.96 -7.08 -11.17
CA LEU A 54 -7.46 -5.72 -11.22
C LEU A 54 -7.00 -5.30 -12.62
N LEU A 55 -6.04 -6.01 -13.21
CA LEU A 55 -5.49 -5.62 -14.52
C LEU A 55 -6.52 -5.70 -15.63
N THR A 56 -7.43 -6.68 -15.57
CA THR A 56 -8.51 -6.82 -16.57
C THR A 56 -9.48 -5.64 -16.51
N ARG A 57 -9.82 -5.18 -15.30
CA ARG A 57 -10.70 -4.01 -15.10
C ARG A 57 -10.00 -2.72 -15.50
N LEU A 58 -8.75 -2.54 -15.10
CA LEU A 58 -7.94 -1.38 -15.49
C LEU A 58 -7.82 -1.26 -17.00
N LYS A 59 -7.59 -2.39 -17.70
CA LYS A 59 -7.52 -2.42 -19.17
C LYS A 59 -8.84 -1.99 -19.85
N LYS A 60 -9.98 -2.23 -19.21
CA LYS A 60 -11.29 -1.81 -19.74
C LYS A 60 -11.56 -0.32 -19.50
N PHE A 61 -11.20 0.17 -18.33
CA PHE A 61 -11.51 1.54 -17.90
C PHE A 61 -10.49 2.56 -18.39
N LEU A 62 -9.20 2.27 -18.28
CA LEU A 62 -8.17 3.21 -18.70
C LEU A 62 -8.02 3.19 -20.22
N PRO A 63 -8.03 4.36 -20.87
CA PRO A 63 -7.77 4.44 -22.29
C PRO A 63 -6.34 3.98 -22.59
N LYS A 64 -6.06 3.70 -23.87
CA LYS A 64 -4.71 3.35 -24.29
C LYS A 64 -3.74 4.45 -23.89
N LEU A 65 -2.91 4.17 -22.90
CA LEU A 65 -2.02 5.16 -22.31
C LEU A 65 -0.88 5.49 -23.27
N SER A 66 -0.66 6.78 -23.49
CA SER A 66 0.52 7.27 -24.19
C SER A 66 1.60 7.62 -23.17
N THR A 67 2.83 7.21 -23.43
CA THR A 67 3.99 7.54 -22.58
C THR A 67 4.26 9.05 -22.46
N ARG A 68 3.84 9.83 -23.47
CA ARG A 68 4.09 11.28 -23.49
C ARG A 68 3.05 12.10 -22.73
N ARG A 69 1.79 11.66 -22.70
CA ARG A 69 0.69 12.34 -21.99
C ARG A 69 -0.35 11.30 -21.57
N PRO A 70 -0.17 10.66 -20.43
CA PRO A 70 -1.16 9.71 -19.94
C PRO A 70 -2.47 10.46 -19.63
N ASN A 71 -3.58 9.97 -20.21
CA ASN A 71 -4.92 10.48 -19.91
C ASN A 71 -5.64 9.65 -18.83
N GLY A 72 -4.91 8.81 -18.14
CA GLY A 72 -5.42 8.00 -17.06
C GLY A 72 -4.34 7.66 -16.04
N ILE A 73 -4.75 7.50 -14.80
CA ILE A 73 -3.87 7.20 -13.67
C ILE A 73 -4.61 6.30 -12.67
N VAL A 74 -3.86 5.55 -11.90
CA VAL A 74 -4.37 4.83 -10.74
C VAL A 74 -4.11 5.64 -9.47
N LEU A 75 -5.16 5.98 -8.73
CA LEU A 75 -5.06 6.38 -7.33
C LEU A 75 -5.02 5.10 -6.50
N ASN A 76 -3.82 4.72 -6.05
CA ASN A 76 -3.63 3.50 -5.29
C ASN A 76 -3.79 3.76 -3.78
N ILE A 77 -4.92 3.35 -3.24
CA ILE A 77 -5.18 3.32 -1.79
C ILE A 77 -5.29 1.89 -1.26
N ALA A 78 -4.89 0.90 -2.06
CA ALA A 78 -4.93 -0.49 -1.64
C ALA A 78 -3.73 -0.84 -0.76
N LEU A 79 -3.99 -1.64 0.25
CA LEU A 79 -3.03 -2.13 1.24
C LEU A 79 -2.58 -3.57 0.94
N GLY A 80 -2.99 -4.09 -0.23
CA GLY A 80 -2.73 -5.46 -0.67
C GLY A 80 -3.68 -6.48 -0.04
N VAL A 81 -3.62 -7.72 -0.52
CA VAL A 81 -4.58 -8.77 -0.13
C VAL A 81 -4.07 -9.60 1.03
N GLN A 82 -2.86 -10.11 0.93
CA GLN A 82 -2.24 -10.99 1.94
C GLN A 82 -0.73 -11.07 1.80
N GLY A 83 -0.06 -11.62 2.81
CA GLY A 83 1.39 -11.84 2.82
C GLY A 83 2.18 -10.70 3.44
N LYS A 84 3.44 -10.97 3.74
CA LYS A 84 4.33 -9.99 4.40
C LYS A 84 4.60 -8.76 3.56
N CYS A 85 4.66 -8.91 2.24
CA CYS A 85 4.93 -7.82 1.30
C CYS A 85 3.67 -7.33 0.59
N ARG A 86 2.49 -7.46 1.19
CA ARG A 86 1.20 -7.18 0.57
C ARG A 86 1.07 -5.78 -0.04
N TYR A 87 1.69 -4.78 0.57
CA TYR A 87 1.67 -3.41 0.07
C TYR A 87 2.38 -3.22 -1.28
N THR A 88 3.23 -4.16 -1.67
CA THR A 88 3.96 -4.10 -2.93
C THR A 88 3.20 -4.67 -4.11
N HIS A 89 2.16 -5.48 -3.88
CA HIS A 89 1.50 -6.24 -4.92
C HIS A 89 0.84 -5.36 -5.98
N VAL A 90 0.06 -4.36 -5.57
CA VAL A 90 -0.61 -3.45 -6.50
C VAL A 90 0.41 -2.61 -7.27
N PRO A 91 1.35 -1.89 -6.63
CA PRO A 91 2.38 -1.16 -7.36
C PRO A 91 3.16 -2.03 -8.35
N ALA A 92 3.56 -3.24 -7.95
CA ALA A 92 4.30 -4.14 -8.84
C ALA A 92 3.47 -4.56 -10.08
N LEU A 93 2.19 -4.86 -9.91
CA LEU A 93 1.30 -5.17 -11.02
C LEU A 93 1.13 -3.97 -11.97
N LEU A 94 1.04 -2.76 -11.43
CA LEU A 94 0.90 -1.54 -12.21
C LEU A 94 2.19 -1.22 -12.99
N GLU A 95 3.37 -1.44 -12.39
CA GLU A 95 4.66 -1.29 -13.08
C GLU A 95 4.80 -2.29 -14.23
N VAL A 96 4.47 -3.57 -14.01
CA VAL A 96 4.45 -4.61 -15.06
C VAL A 96 3.52 -4.21 -16.20
N ALA A 97 2.38 -3.59 -15.90
CA ALA A 97 1.41 -3.17 -16.89
C ALA A 97 1.74 -1.80 -17.54
N GLY A 98 2.76 -1.09 -17.07
CA GLY A 98 3.10 0.25 -17.55
C GLY A 98 2.04 1.30 -17.24
N ILE A 99 1.29 1.13 -16.14
CA ILE A 99 0.19 2.01 -15.75
C ILE A 99 0.71 3.00 -14.69
N PRO A 100 0.60 4.33 -14.94
CA PRO A 100 0.98 5.32 -13.94
C PRO A 100 0.07 5.26 -12.71
N TYR A 101 0.65 5.46 -11.53
CA TYR A 101 -0.06 5.39 -10.27
C TYR A 101 0.50 6.36 -9.23
N THR A 102 -0.29 6.61 -8.18
CA THR A 102 0.12 7.40 -7.02
C THR A 102 0.63 6.50 -5.90
N GLY A 103 1.55 7.01 -5.11
CA GLY A 103 2.14 6.30 -3.98
C GLY A 103 3.55 5.81 -4.24
N SER A 104 4.08 5.04 -3.29
CA SER A 104 5.45 4.54 -3.34
C SER A 104 5.61 3.37 -4.31
N SER A 105 6.81 3.23 -4.86
CA SER A 105 7.21 2.05 -5.63
C SER A 105 7.20 0.77 -4.77
N PRO A 106 7.20 -0.42 -5.38
CA PRO A 106 7.33 -1.68 -4.63
C PRO A 106 8.53 -1.70 -3.69
N GLN A 107 9.67 -1.17 -4.15
CA GLN A 107 10.88 -1.05 -3.32
C GLN A 107 10.64 -0.14 -2.11
N GLY A 108 10.05 1.04 -2.32
CA GLY A 108 9.74 1.98 -1.23
C GLY A 108 8.81 1.36 -0.19
N HIS A 109 7.77 0.68 -0.62
CA HIS A 109 6.86 -0.03 0.27
C HIS A 109 7.55 -1.16 1.05
N THR A 110 8.39 -1.96 0.39
CA THR A 110 9.12 -3.06 1.07
C THR A 110 10.02 -2.55 2.18
N LEU A 111 10.75 -1.47 1.92
CA LEU A 111 11.66 -0.87 2.89
C LEU A 111 10.91 -0.18 4.03
N ALA A 112 9.88 0.59 3.72
CA ALA A 112 9.15 1.38 4.71
C ALA A 112 8.24 0.53 5.62
N LEU A 113 7.74 -0.60 5.13
CA LEU A 113 6.87 -1.49 5.92
C LEU A 113 7.62 -2.17 7.06
N ASP A 114 8.88 -2.56 6.84
CA ASP A 114 9.72 -3.16 7.88
C ASP A 114 10.39 -2.07 8.72
N LYS A 115 9.87 -1.88 9.94
CA LYS A 115 10.35 -0.83 10.85
C LYS A 115 11.81 -1.01 11.27
N VAL A 116 12.31 -2.25 11.28
CA VAL A 116 13.71 -2.54 11.61
C VAL A 116 14.62 -2.14 10.46
N ILE A 117 14.29 -2.56 9.24
CA ILE A 117 15.03 -2.17 8.04
C ILE A 117 15.03 -0.65 7.87
N THR A 118 13.86 -0.02 8.01
CA THR A 118 13.76 1.45 7.94
C THR A 118 14.70 2.13 8.91
N LYS A 119 14.72 1.71 10.19
CA LYS A 119 15.62 2.28 11.19
C LYS A 119 17.10 2.05 10.87
N GLN A 120 17.46 0.87 10.38
CA GLN A 120 18.83 0.56 9.96
C GLN A 120 19.28 1.46 8.80
N LEU A 121 18.40 1.71 7.82
CA LEU A 121 18.68 2.62 6.71
C LEU A 121 18.84 4.07 7.19
N LEU A 122 17.98 4.55 8.08
CA LEU A 122 18.10 5.88 8.66
C LEU A 122 19.42 6.05 9.40
N MET A 123 19.80 5.08 10.24
CA MET A 123 21.07 5.10 10.96
C MET A 123 22.28 5.06 10.02
N ALA A 124 22.24 4.21 8.99
CA ALA A 124 23.31 4.14 7.99
C ALA A 124 23.47 5.44 7.18
N SER A 125 22.38 6.19 7.05
CA SER A 125 22.35 7.51 6.39
C SER A 125 22.62 8.67 7.34
N ASN A 126 22.99 8.43 8.58
CA ASN A 126 23.17 9.42 9.64
C ASN A 126 21.93 10.31 9.89
N LEU A 127 20.73 9.76 9.63
CA LEU A 127 19.47 10.43 9.92
C LEU A 127 18.99 10.11 11.34
N PRO A 128 18.45 11.08 12.07
CA PRO A 128 18.00 10.87 13.44
C PRO A 128 16.81 9.88 13.48
N THR A 129 16.92 8.88 14.33
CA THR A 129 15.85 7.94 14.62
C THR A 129 15.91 7.55 16.10
N PRO A 130 14.75 7.39 16.79
CA PRO A 130 14.75 6.94 18.18
C PRO A 130 15.44 5.57 18.33
N GLY A 131 16.13 5.38 19.45
CA GLY A 131 16.69 4.07 19.81
C GLY A 131 15.60 2.99 19.77
N TYR A 132 15.98 1.75 19.46
CA TYR A 132 15.02 0.66 19.36
C TYR A 132 15.63 -0.68 19.79
N ARG A 133 14.75 -1.62 20.09
CA ARG A 133 15.09 -3.03 20.31
C ARG A 133 14.08 -3.91 19.59
N VAL A 134 14.56 -5.07 19.11
CA VAL A 134 13.72 -6.08 18.44
C VAL A 134 13.61 -7.29 19.35
N TYR A 135 12.39 -7.72 19.59
CA TYR A 135 12.07 -8.89 20.39
C TYR A 135 11.43 -9.96 19.52
N TYR A 136 11.85 -11.20 19.69
CA TYR A 136 11.35 -12.37 18.98
C TYR A 136 10.57 -13.33 19.88
N SER A 137 10.62 -13.09 21.19
CA SER A 137 9.93 -13.86 22.22
C SER A 137 9.42 -12.92 23.31
N PRO A 138 8.33 -13.24 24.02
CA PRO A 138 7.89 -12.48 25.19
C PRO A 138 8.79 -12.65 26.41
N ASP A 139 9.56 -13.75 26.49
CA ASP A 139 10.41 -14.09 27.63
C ASP A 139 11.77 -13.41 27.54
N ILE A 140 11.79 -12.08 27.73
CA ILE A 140 12.99 -11.29 27.56
C ILE A 140 13.09 -10.24 28.67
N ASP A 141 14.33 -9.98 29.13
CA ASP A 141 14.66 -8.93 30.09
C ASP A 141 14.15 -7.56 29.67
N ALA A 142 13.82 -6.78 30.69
CA ALA A 142 13.33 -5.42 30.51
C ALA A 142 14.21 -4.59 29.55
N PRO A 143 13.59 -3.76 28.70
CA PRO A 143 14.34 -2.98 27.73
C PRO A 143 15.26 -1.97 28.42
N HIS A 144 16.53 -1.89 27.98
CA HIS A 144 17.46 -0.84 28.38
C HIS A 144 17.14 0.53 27.72
N LEU A 145 15.89 0.71 27.29
CA LEU A 145 15.40 1.96 26.70
C LEU A 145 14.80 2.85 27.80
N LYS A 146 15.02 4.14 27.65
CA LYS A 146 14.40 5.14 28.56
C LYS A 146 12.92 5.30 28.21
N PHE A 147 12.07 5.38 29.24
CA PHE A 147 10.65 5.70 29.08
C PHE A 147 10.45 7.18 28.65
N PRO A 148 9.37 7.47 27.88
CA PRO A 148 8.34 6.56 27.39
C PRO A 148 8.82 5.70 26.20
N ILE A 149 8.29 4.49 26.07
CA ILE A 149 8.54 3.58 24.94
C ILE A 149 7.25 3.21 24.22
N ILE A 150 7.36 2.88 22.94
CA ILE A 150 6.25 2.40 22.12
C ILE A 150 6.60 1.01 21.60
N VAL A 151 5.73 0.04 21.82
CA VAL A 151 5.83 -1.31 21.26
C VAL A 151 4.99 -1.37 19.98
N LYS A 152 5.59 -1.86 18.90
CA LYS A 152 4.93 -1.98 17.58
C LYS A 152 5.26 -3.31 16.93
N PRO A 153 4.35 -3.91 16.16
CA PRO A 153 4.68 -5.00 15.24
C PRO A 153 5.75 -4.54 14.24
N ARG A 154 6.64 -5.47 13.85
CA ARG A 154 7.74 -5.16 12.93
C ARG A 154 7.25 -4.77 11.54
N GLY A 155 6.26 -5.47 11.02
CA GLY A 155 5.81 -5.41 9.62
C GLY A 155 4.35 -4.98 9.43
N GLU A 156 3.84 -4.08 10.27
CA GLU A 156 2.49 -3.49 10.17
C GLU A 156 2.54 -1.98 10.28
#